data_a47cc9863f68a5fd808790aee3c9dc9e
#
_entry.id   a47cc9863f68a5fd808790aee3c9dc9e
#
_cell.length_a   1.000
_cell.length_b   1.000
_cell.length_c   1.000
_cell.angle_alpha   90.00
_cell.angle_beta   90.00
_cell.angle_gamma   90.00
#
_symmetry.space_group_name_H-M   'P 1'
#
loop_
_entity.id
_entity.type
_entity.pdbx_description
1 polymer ?
#
loop_
_entity_poly.entity_id
_entity_poly.type
_entity_poly.pdbx_seq_one_letter_code
_entity_poly.pdbx_strand_id
1 'polypeptide(L)'
;PDTVCVEIPAPCLWMVAFHPDLFKGKMLEKTIEEYTFFSYALKEALHVSLKEKRILSSCVDDIRREFHHGADSYKRTILIRHITRLLDYTTRFYERQFIVRELNNELLIRQYEKLVKQYIGDGARTAGLPSFHHFRLV
;
A
#
# COMPACT_ATOMS: atom_id res chain seq x y z
N PRO A 1 27.23 8.40 9.44
CA PRO A 1 26.67 8.02 8.15
C PRO A 1 25.33 8.66 7.98
N ASP A 2 25.30 9.57 7.02
CA ASP A 2 24.26 10.55 6.88
C ASP A 2 23.04 9.94 6.20
N THR A 3 21.89 10.23 6.79
CA THR A 3 20.56 9.93 6.24
C THR A 3 20.43 10.65 4.91
N VAL A 4 20.46 9.90 3.81
CA VAL A 4 20.29 10.48 2.48
C VAL A 4 18.79 10.47 2.15
N CYS A 5 18.14 11.64 2.25
CA CYS A 5 16.88 11.87 1.58
C CYS A 5 17.19 12.39 0.18
N VAL A 6 16.87 11.62 -0.84
CA VAL A 6 17.05 12.06 -2.23
C VAL A 6 15.71 12.58 -2.74
N GLU A 7 15.63 13.86 -2.98
CA GLU A 7 14.52 14.51 -3.67
C GLU A 7 14.85 14.52 -5.17
N ILE A 8 14.06 13.81 -5.98
CA ILE A 8 14.14 13.93 -7.43
C ILE A 8 13.11 14.97 -7.85
N PRO A 9 13.51 16.13 -8.36
CA PRO A 9 12.59 17.15 -8.83
C PRO A 9 12.01 16.72 -10.19
N ALA A 10 10.98 15.91 -10.16
CA ALA A 10 10.11 15.70 -11.30
C ALA A 10 8.72 16.23 -10.95
N PRO A 11 7.98 16.87 -11.88
CA PRO A 11 6.76 17.58 -11.56
C PRO A 11 5.64 16.72 -10.94
N CYS A 12 5.82 15.42 -10.83
CA CYS A 12 4.82 14.48 -10.30
C CYS A 12 5.40 13.33 -9.46
N LEU A 13 6.69 13.34 -9.12
CA LEU A 13 7.32 12.23 -8.41
C LEU A 13 8.00 12.70 -7.12
N TRP A 14 7.64 12.08 -6.00
CA TRP A 14 8.33 12.23 -4.73
C TRP A 14 9.03 10.92 -4.39
N MET A 15 10.29 10.99 -4.02
CA MET A 15 11.04 9.85 -3.50
C MET A 15 11.52 10.20 -2.09
N VAL A 16 11.16 9.37 -1.11
CA VAL A 16 11.69 9.42 0.24
C VAL A 16 12.58 8.21 0.44
N ALA A 17 13.87 8.44 0.59
CA ALA A 17 14.85 7.40 0.85
C ALA A 17 15.50 7.64 2.21
N PHE A 18 15.65 6.60 3.01
CA PHE A 18 16.30 6.66 4.30
C PHE A 18 17.09 5.37 4.57
N HIS A 19 18.18 5.50 5.31
CA HIS A 19 18.96 4.34 5.71
C HIS A 19 18.34 3.69 6.96
N PRO A 20 18.27 2.35 7.07
CA PRO A 20 17.73 1.66 8.25
C PRO A 20 18.39 2.07 9.57
N ASP A 21 19.67 2.45 9.52
CA ASP A 21 20.41 2.92 10.70
C ASP A 21 19.84 4.21 11.33
N LEU A 22 18.99 4.93 10.61
CA LEU A 22 18.25 6.07 11.15
C LEU A 22 17.45 5.68 12.41
N PHE A 23 16.95 4.45 12.43
CA PHE A 23 16.08 3.92 13.49
C PHE A 23 16.84 3.15 14.57
N LYS A 24 18.13 2.86 14.40
CA LYS A 24 18.95 2.13 15.39
C LYS A 24 18.89 2.78 16.76
N GLY A 25 18.66 1.96 17.78
CA GLY A 25 18.60 2.40 19.18
C GLY A 25 17.30 3.08 19.58
N LYS A 26 16.28 3.05 18.73
CA LYS A 26 14.91 3.50 19.04
C LYS A 26 13.94 2.32 18.98
N MET A 27 12.83 2.42 19.71
CA MET A 27 11.78 1.38 19.78
C MET A 27 11.19 1.00 18.42
N LEU A 28 11.48 1.77 17.38
CA LEU A 28 11.07 1.61 15.99
C LEU A 28 11.89 0.61 15.17
N GLU A 29 13.03 0.14 15.68
CA GLU A 29 13.85 -0.83 14.96
C GLU A 29 13.09 -2.15 14.71
N LYS A 30 12.23 -2.55 15.65
CA LYS A 30 11.30 -3.68 15.48
C LYS A 30 10.15 -3.40 14.52
N THR A 31 9.77 -2.14 14.37
CA THR A 31 8.59 -1.72 13.60
C THR A 31 8.85 -1.68 12.10
N ILE A 32 10.09 -1.50 11.63
CA ILE A 32 10.37 -1.48 10.18
C ILE A 32 10.15 -2.86 9.56
N GLU A 33 10.50 -3.93 10.25
CA GLU A 33 10.25 -5.30 9.82
C GLU A 33 8.76 -5.64 9.76
N GLU A 34 7.93 -4.95 10.55
CA GLU A 34 6.47 -5.09 10.58
C GLU A 34 5.78 -4.40 9.40
N TYR A 35 6.45 -3.44 8.73
CA TYR A 35 5.91 -2.79 7.53
C TYR A 35 6.00 -3.71 6.31
N THR A 36 5.09 -4.67 6.25
CA THR A 36 5.03 -5.70 5.19
C THR A 36 4.89 -5.13 3.78
N PHE A 37 4.40 -3.88 3.64
CA PHE A 37 4.23 -3.26 2.33
C PHE A 37 5.55 -2.99 1.59
N PHE A 38 6.69 -2.95 2.26
CA PHE A 38 7.99 -2.89 1.57
C PHE A 38 8.25 -4.14 0.73
N SER A 39 7.70 -5.28 1.11
CA SER A 39 7.75 -6.51 0.31
C SER A 39 6.69 -6.56 -0.79
N TYR A 40 5.58 -5.83 -0.65
CA TYR A 40 4.49 -5.75 -1.62
C TYR A 40 4.66 -4.62 -2.64
N ALA A 41 5.30 -3.52 -2.26
CA ALA A 41 5.39 -2.26 -3.03
C ALA A 41 6.01 -2.40 -4.43
N LEU A 42 6.76 -3.46 -4.69
CA LEU A 42 7.31 -3.74 -6.02
C LEU A 42 6.29 -4.36 -6.99
N LYS A 43 5.16 -4.87 -6.49
CA LYS A 43 4.18 -5.60 -7.31
C LYS A 43 2.81 -4.92 -7.40
N GLU A 44 2.44 -4.12 -6.43
CA GLU A 44 1.13 -3.45 -6.40
C GLU A 44 1.26 -1.98 -6.02
N ALA A 45 0.86 -1.09 -6.91
CA ALA A 45 0.78 0.33 -6.60
C ALA A 45 -0.36 0.62 -5.61
N LEU A 46 -0.12 1.49 -4.65
CA LEU A 46 -1.16 1.97 -3.75
C LEU A 46 -2.04 3.00 -4.49
N HIS A 47 -3.32 2.69 -4.61
CA HIS A 47 -4.32 3.61 -5.14
C HIS A 47 -4.90 4.46 -4.03
N VAL A 48 -4.65 5.76 -4.09
CA VAL A 48 -5.07 6.71 -3.06
C VAL A 48 -6.16 7.65 -3.57
N SER A 49 -7.13 7.93 -2.70
CA SER A 49 -8.12 8.99 -2.94
C SER A 49 -7.47 10.38 -2.85
N LEU A 50 -8.16 11.39 -3.34
CA LEU A 50 -7.69 12.78 -3.23
C LEU A 50 -7.42 13.22 -1.78
N LYS A 51 -8.23 12.73 -0.83
CA LYS A 51 -8.05 13.00 0.60
C LYS A 51 -6.78 12.33 1.14
N GLU A 52 -6.57 11.07 0.81
CA GLU A 52 -5.37 10.31 1.21
C GLU A 52 -4.10 10.90 0.58
N LYS A 53 -4.18 11.29 -0.70
CA LYS A 53 -3.08 11.99 -1.38
C LYS A 53 -2.67 13.25 -0.64
N ARG A 54 -3.62 14.07 -0.17
CA ARG A 54 -3.32 15.26 0.61
C ARG A 54 -2.62 14.93 1.94
N ILE A 55 -3.04 13.85 2.60
CA ILE A 55 -2.40 13.39 3.85
C ILE A 55 -0.95 12.98 3.59
N LEU A 56 -0.71 12.15 2.57
CA LEU A 56 0.65 11.70 2.23
C LEU A 56 1.53 12.87 1.78
N SER A 57 1.02 13.80 0.97
CA SER A 57 1.74 15.00 0.57
C SER A 57 2.14 15.85 1.78
N SER A 58 1.22 16.04 2.76
CA SER A 58 1.54 16.75 3.99
C SER A 58 2.66 16.06 4.79
N CYS A 59 2.65 14.72 4.86
CA CYS A 59 3.73 13.99 5.54
C CYS A 59 5.09 14.19 4.85
N VAL A 60 5.12 14.16 3.51
CA VAL A 60 6.34 14.41 2.74
C VAL A 60 6.84 15.84 2.91
N ASP A 61 5.93 16.83 2.91
CA ASP A 61 6.28 18.24 3.14
C ASP A 61 6.85 18.46 4.55
N ASP A 62 6.33 17.77 5.57
CA ASP A 62 6.86 17.83 6.93
C ASP A 62 8.27 17.23 7.02
N ILE A 63 8.51 16.07 6.36
CA ILE A 63 9.85 15.46 6.26
C ILE A 63 10.81 16.42 5.55
N ARG A 64 10.41 16.99 4.43
CA ARG A 64 11.22 17.92 3.65
C ARG A 64 11.58 19.17 4.44
N ARG A 65 10.62 19.77 5.15
CA ARG A 65 10.84 20.94 5.97
C ARG A 65 11.86 20.66 7.08
N GLU A 66 11.71 19.54 7.77
CA GLU A 66 12.62 19.12 8.83
C GLU A 66 14.00 18.77 8.27
N PHE A 67 14.07 18.15 7.10
CA PHE A 67 15.35 17.83 6.47
C PHE A 67 16.18 19.07 6.14
N HIS A 68 15.55 20.15 5.66
CA HIS A 68 16.18 21.44 5.37
C HIS A 68 16.38 22.32 6.62
N HIS A 69 15.80 21.94 7.77
CA HIS A 69 16.06 22.64 9.02
C HIS A 69 17.53 22.48 9.43
N GLY A 70 18.07 23.48 10.13
CA GLY A 70 19.44 23.46 10.66
C GLY A 70 19.70 22.23 11.55
N ALA A 71 20.96 21.85 11.69
CA ALA A 71 21.33 20.73 12.55
C ALA A 71 21.13 21.08 14.02
N ASP A 72 20.28 20.32 14.73
CA ASP A 72 20.11 20.36 16.16
C ASP A 72 20.02 18.95 16.76
N SER A 73 19.99 18.85 18.07
CA SER A 73 19.92 17.57 18.80
C SER A 73 18.59 16.83 18.62
N TYR A 74 17.54 17.48 18.14
CA TYR A 74 16.19 16.93 17.98
C TYR A 74 15.87 16.54 16.54
N LYS A 75 16.59 17.06 15.54
CA LYS A 75 16.36 16.85 14.12
C LYS A 75 16.15 15.36 13.77
N ARG A 76 17.07 14.50 14.22
CA ARG A 76 16.96 13.05 13.99
C ARG A 76 15.66 12.48 14.56
N THR A 77 15.29 12.89 15.77
CA THR A 77 14.09 12.39 16.44
C THR A 77 12.82 12.86 15.74
N ILE A 78 12.78 14.10 15.29
CA ILE A 78 11.64 14.66 14.55
C ILE A 78 11.50 14.00 13.18
N LEU A 79 12.61 13.84 12.44
CA LEU A 79 12.61 13.11 11.16
C LEU A 79 12.06 11.70 11.31
N ILE A 80 12.51 10.95 12.32
CA ILE A 80 12.00 9.59 12.59
C ILE A 80 10.49 9.61 12.78
N ARG A 81 9.95 10.56 13.55
CA ARG A 81 8.50 10.67 13.79
C ARG A 81 7.72 10.98 12.51
N HIS A 82 8.23 11.88 11.67
CA HIS A 82 7.58 12.20 10.39
C HIS A 82 7.61 11.03 9.42
N ILE A 83 8.73 10.31 9.34
CA ILE A 83 8.83 9.10 8.50
C ILE A 83 7.89 8.02 9.02
N THR A 84 7.87 7.76 10.33
CA THR A 84 6.93 6.79 10.94
C THR A 84 5.49 7.13 10.61
N ARG A 85 5.09 8.40 10.75
CA ARG A 85 3.75 8.85 10.40
C ARG A 85 3.41 8.58 8.93
N LEU A 86 4.35 8.81 8.01
CA LEU A 86 4.17 8.48 6.59
C LEU A 86 3.95 6.97 6.40
N LEU A 87 4.77 6.14 7.06
CA LEU A 87 4.69 4.68 6.98
C LEU A 87 3.35 4.16 7.55
N ASP A 88 2.90 4.69 8.68
CA ASP A 88 1.63 4.31 9.30
C ASP A 88 0.43 4.62 8.41
N TYR A 89 0.39 5.82 7.79
CA TYR A 89 -0.67 6.14 6.83
C TYR A 89 -0.61 5.26 5.59
N THR A 90 0.58 4.96 5.10
CA THR A 90 0.77 4.07 3.95
C THR A 90 0.25 2.68 4.26
N THR A 91 0.60 2.10 5.41
CA THR A 91 0.08 0.81 5.89
C THR A 91 -1.44 0.82 5.94
N ARG A 92 -2.03 1.81 6.59
CA ARG A 92 -3.49 1.96 6.71
C ARG A 92 -4.19 1.99 5.35
N PHE A 93 -3.60 2.68 4.36
CA PHE A 93 -4.19 2.79 3.04
C PHE A 93 -4.05 1.50 2.23
N TYR A 94 -2.95 0.74 2.41
CA TYR A 94 -2.79 -0.60 1.85
C TYR A 94 -3.81 -1.58 2.46
N GLU A 95 -3.98 -1.61 3.78
CA GLU A 95 -4.98 -2.44 4.45
C GLU A 95 -6.39 -2.16 3.91
N ARG A 96 -6.77 -0.89 3.77
CA ARG A 96 -8.03 -0.51 3.13
C ARG A 96 -8.13 -1.06 1.71
N GLN A 97 -7.07 -0.94 0.92
CA GLN A 97 -7.06 -1.43 -0.47
C GLN A 97 -7.26 -2.94 -0.55
N PHE A 98 -6.62 -3.70 0.34
CA PHE A 98 -6.78 -5.15 0.41
C PHE A 98 -8.21 -5.56 0.80
N ILE A 99 -8.78 -4.93 1.83
CA ILE A 99 -10.17 -5.21 2.27
C ILE A 99 -11.16 -4.94 1.12
N VAL A 100 -11.04 -3.82 0.42
CA VAL A 100 -11.91 -3.48 -0.71
C VAL A 100 -11.77 -4.50 -1.85
N ARG A 101 -10.56 -4.96 -2.11
CA ARG A 101 -10.28 -5.98 -3.13
C ARG A 101 -10.91 -7.32 -2.77
N GLU A 102 -10.78 -7.78 -1.54
CA GLU A 102 -11.40 -9.00 -1.05
C GLU A 102 -12.93 -8.95 -1.16
N LEU A 103 -13.55 -7.85 -0.71
CA LEU A 103 -15.00 -7.63 -0.84
C LEU A 103 -15.47 -7.64 -2.29
N ASN A 104 -14.72 -7.01 -3.20
CA ASN A 104 -15.04 -7.02 -4.62
C ASN A 104 -14.92 -8.41 -5.24
N ASN A 105 -13.92 -9.19 -4.86
CA ASN A 105 -13.74 -10.56 -5.30
C ASN A 105 -14.90 -11.45 -4.81
N GLU A 106 -15.31 -11.32 -3.56
CA GLU A 106 -16.47 -12.06 -3.03
C GLU A 106 -17.77 -11.71 -3.76
N LEU A 107 -17.99 -10.42 -4.05
CA LEU A 107 -19.17 -9.97 -4.82
C LEU A 107 -19.18 -10.56 -6.23
N LEU A 108 -18.03 -10.57 -6.90
CA LEU A 108 -17.87 -11.16 -8.23
C LEU A 108 -18.15 -12.67 -8.21
N ILE A 109 -17.63 -13.39 -7.22
CA ILE A 109 -17.87 -14.84 -7.06
C ILE A 109 -19.37 -15.09 -6.85
N ARG A 110 -20.03 -14.34 -5.97
CA ARG A 110 -21.48 -14.46 -5.73
C ARG A 110 -22.31 -14.17 -6.97
N GLN A 111 -21.93 -13.15 -7.75
CA GLN A 111 -22.61 -12.83 -9.03
C GLN A 111 -22.41 -13.95 -10.04
N TYR A 112 -21.20 -14.48 -10.15
CA TYR A 112 -20.89 -15.61 -11.03
C TYR A 112 -21.68 -16.85 -10.64
N GLU A 113 -21.71 -17.21 -9.37
CA GLU A 113 -22.52 -18.34 -8.86
C GLU A 113 -24.02 -18.16 -9.17
N LYS A 114 -24.54 -16.94 -9.03
CA LYS A 114 -25.94 -16.64 -9.37
C LYS A 114 -26.22 -16.84 -10.86
N LEU A 115 -25.32 -16.34 -11.73
CA LEU A 115 -25.43 -16.52 -13.16
C LEU A 115 -25.34 -18.00 -13.57
N VAL A 116 -24.41 -18.75 -12.99
CA VAL A 116 -24.28 -20.20 -13.23
C VAL A 116 -25.53 -20.94 -12.80
N LYS A 117 -26.08 -20.64 -11.62
CA LYS A 117 -27.33 -21.25 -11.13
C LYS A 117 -28.53 -20.93 -12.03
N GLN A 118 -28.63 -19.69 -12.54
CA GLN A 118 -29.66 -19.31 -13.51
C GLN A 118 -29.48 -20.08 -14.81
N TYR A 119 -28.28 -20.16 -15.34
CA TYR A 119 -27.96 -20.86 -16.59
C TYR A 119 -28.25 -22.36 -16.47
N ILE A 120 -27.89 -23.02 -15.37
CA ILE A 120 -28.17 -24.43 -15.12
C ILE A 120 -29.67 -24.64 -14.86
N GLY A 121 -30.34 -23.71 -14.14
CA GLY A 121 -31.78 -23.77 -13.87
C GLY A 121 -32.62 -23.63 -15.14
N ASP A 122 -32.21 -22.78 -16.08
CA ASP A 122 -32.86 -22.62 -17.39
C ASP A 122 -32.44 -23.68 -18.39
N GLY A 123 -31.22 -24.22 -18.25
CA GLY A 123 -30.59 -25.19 -19.18
C GLY A 123 -30.96 -26.65 -18.91
N ALA A 124 -31.72 -26.97 -17.86
CA ALA A 124 -32.20 -28.32 -17.60
C ALA A 124 -33.22 -28.81 -18.66
N ARG A 125 -33.51 -28.01 -19.66
CA ARG A 125 -34.43 -28.34 -20.75
C ARG A 125 -33.79 -28.56 -22.12
N THR A 126 -32.52 -28.29 -22.36
CA THR A 126 -31.88 -28.55 -23.66
C THR A 126 -30.37 -28.77 -23.56
N ALA A 127 -29.96 -30.00 -23.85
CA ALA A 127 -28.74 -30.42 -24.56
C ALA A 127 -27.37 -29.92 -24.11
N GLY A 128 -26.52 -30.87 -23.65
CA GLY A 128 -25.09 -30.89 -23.96
C GLY A 128 -24.20 -29.86 -23.25
N LEU A 129 -23.78 -30.18 -22.05
CA LEU A 129 -22.70 -29.47 -21.37
C LEU A 129 -21.36 -29.65 -22.10
N PRO A 130 -20.64 -28.57 -22.46
CA PRO A 130 -19.22 -28.67 -22.75
C PRO A 130 -18.47 -28.98 -21.45
N SER A 131 -17.61 -29.98 -21.46
CA SER A 131 -16.76 -30.37 -20.33
C SER A 131 -15.81 -29.24 -20.00
N PHE A 132 -15.96 -28.65 -18.80
CA PHE A 132 -15.03 -27.70 -18.26
C PHE A 132 -13.79 -28.43 -17.73
N HIS A 133 -12.71 -28.41 -18.49
CA HIS A 133 -11.40 -28.78 -17.99
C HIS A 133 -10.85 -27.64 -17.12
N HIS A 134 -10.56 -27.97 -15.88
CA HIS A 134 -9.72 -27.30 -14.88
C HIS A 134 -9.11 -25.95 -15.28
N PHE A 135 -9.66 -24.87 -14.75
CA PHE A 135 -8.93 -23.64 -14.56
C PHE A 135 -8.24 -23.66 -13.18
N ARG A 136 -6.94 -23.86 -13.20
CA ARG A 136 -6.09 -23.72 -12.03
C ARG A 136 -5.64 -22.25 -11.98
N LEU A 137 -6.16 -21.51 -11.02
CA LEU A 137 -5.64 -20.19 -10.69
C LEU A 137 -4.28 -20.38 -9.99
N VAL A 138 -3.23 -19.84 -10.58
CA VAL A 138 -1.90 -19.70 -10.01
C VAL A 138 -1.78 -18.31 -9.39
#